data_184c55be2b41b271827aa1e1c85dcdc2
#
_entry.id   184c55be2b41b271827aa1e1c85dcdc2
#
_cell.length_a   1.000
_cell.length_b   1.000
_cell.length_c   1.000
_cell.angle_alpha   90.00
_cell.angle_beta   90.00
_cell.angle_gamma   90.00
#
_symmetry.space_group_name_H-M   'P 1'
#
loop_
_entity.id
_entity.type
_entity.pdbx_description
1 polymer ?
#
loop_
_entity_poly.entity_id
_entity_poly.type
_entity_poly.pdbx_seq_one_letter_code
_entity_poly.pdbx_strand_id
1 'polypeptide(L)'
;MGRNSTKENKNIYQTSREALGYSREAAAENRSSQSVTAEPCSVGVFFLRYRWYCASLVGVLLLAMFHAMTENYLIAILGRLGGDSRHVGISLFVATVAEAPVLFFFSQVRTKISDHWLLRYAAFSFLLKSVCFYFASSITHIYLIQLLQITSYAFLSPVQVYYANEKVSQTDMVKGQAFITASYTLGCAMGNFTGGQLLEFFGVSAIILAGILIAAMGTLVILLTVERRDTYLIDNP
;
A
#
# COMPACT_ATOMS: atom_id res chain seq x y z
N MET A 1 49.08 6.67 49.54
CA MET A 1 48.83 5.39 48.84
C MET A 1 47.53 5.35 48.02
N GLY A 2 46.92 6.46 47.62
CA GLY A 2 45.58 6.51 46.97
C GLY A 2 45.52 6.96 45.51
N ARG A 3 46.67 7.32 44.87
CA ARG A 3 46.65 7.91 43.51
C ARG A 3 46.85 6.93 42.36
N ASN A 4 47.35 5.72 42.60
CA ASN A 4 47.58 4.70 41.56
C ASN A 4 46.33 3.90 41.22
N SER A 5 45.45 3.63 42.19
CA SER A 5 44.21 2.84 41.98
C SER A 5 43.21 3.52 41.03
N THR A 6 43.16 4.85 41.03
CA THR A 6 42.21 5.60 40.19
C THR A 6 42.62 5.69 38.71
N LYS A 7 43.93 5.66 38.45
CA LYS A 7 44.48 5.63 37.07
C LYS A 7 44.33 4.27 36.42
N GLU A 8 44.53 3.20 37.22
CA GLU A 8 44.40 1.82 36.77
C GLU A 8 42.96 1.45 36.42
N ASN A 9 41.98 1.91 37.23
CA ASN A 9 40.57 1.74 36.97
C ASN A 9 40.10 2.51 35.71
N LYS A 10 40.59 3.73 35.47
CA LYS A 10 40.28 4.44 34.23
C LYS A 10 40.80 3.76 32.98
N ASN A 11 41.98 3.16 33.03
CA ASN A 11 42.54 2.42 31.90
C ASN A 11 41.72 1.16 31.58
N ILE A 12 41.28 0.42 32.60
CA ILE A 12 40.44 -0.77 32.41
C ILE A 12 39.11 -0.42 31.79
N TYR A 13 38.47 0.67 32.21
CA TYR A 13 37.20 1.15 31.60
C TYR A 13 37.35 1.67 30.16
N GLN A 14 38.49 2.30 29.82
CA GLN A 14 38.76 2.72 28.44
C GLN A 14 39.01 1.52 27.53
N THR A 15 39.84 0.57 27.95
CA THR A 15 40.11 -0.66 27.19
C THR A 15 38.84 -1.51 26.98
N SER A 16 37.95 -1.58 27.98
CA SER A 16 36.67 -2.28 27.85
C SER A 16 35.69 -1.57 26.89
N ARG A 17 35.68 -0.24 26.84
CA ARG A 17 34.88 0.53 25.88
C ARG A 17 35.41 0.37 24.45
N GLU A 18 36.70 0.39 24.26
CA GLU A 18 37.33 0.18 22.95
C GLU A 18 37.09 -1.24 22.44
N ALA A 19 37.21 -2.26 23.30
CA ALA A 19 36.89 -3.65 22.97
C ALA A 19 35.40 -3.84 22.60
N LEU A 20 34.48 -3.17 23.30
CA LEU A 20 33.03 -3.16 22.99
C LEU A 20 32.73 -2.40 21.69
N GLY A 21 33.46 -1.32 21.38
CA GLY A 21 33.37 -0.59 20.10
C GLY A 21 33.82 -1.49 18.95
N TYR A 22 34.97 -2.13 19.07
CA TYR A 22 35.49 -3.05 18.04
C TYR A 22 34.59 -4.26 17.80
N SER A 23 33.99 -4.82 18.86
CA SER A 23 33.00 -5.92 18.72
C SER A 23 31.72 -5.50 18.01
N ARG A 24 31.28 -4.25 18.21
CA ARG A 24 30.09 -3.70 17.54
C ARG A 24 30.35 -3.39 16.07
N GLU A 25 31.51 -2.83 15.75
CA GLU A 25 31.93 -2.57 14.37
C GLU A 25 32.15 -3.88 13.61
N ALA A 26 32.81 -4.85 14.18
CA ALA A 26 32.99 -6.18 13.58
C ALA A 26 31.65 -6.92 13.39
N ALA A 27 30.71 -6.77 14.32
CA ALA A 27 29.35 -7.31 14.18
C ALA A 27 28.52 -6.57 13.12
N ALA A 28 28.72 -5.27 12.98
CA ALA A 28 28.07 -4.47 11.93
C ALA A 28 28.65 -4.79 10.55
N GLU A 29 29.97 -4.94 10.44
CA GLU A 29 30.68 -5.32 9.22
C GLU A 29 30.34 -6.76 8.78
N ASN A 30 30.21 -7.68 9.74
CA ASN A 30 29.77 -9.05 9.47
C ASN A 30 28.29 -9.13 9.05
N ARG A 31 27.41 -8.24 9.59
CA ARG A 31 26.03 -8.09 9.13
C ARG A 31 25.96 -7.48 7.73
N SER A 32 26.77 -6.47 7.42
CA SER A 32 26.84 -5.90 6.09
C SER A 32 27.41 -6.88 5.06
N SER A 33 28.39 -7.68 5.43
CA SER A 33 28.98 -8.73 4.57
C SER A 33 28.04 -9.91 4.35
N GLN A 34 27.22 -10.29 5.35
CA GLN A 34 26.20 -11.33 5.19
C GLN A 34 25.00 -10.87 4.36
N SER A 35 24.67 -9.57 4.33
CA SER A 35 23.61 -9.03 3.49
C SER A 35 23.99 -8.92 2.00
N VAL A 36 25.28 -8.92 1.69
CA VAL A 36 25.81 -8.77 0.30
C VAL A 36 25.87 -10.10 -0.47
N THR A 37 25.78 -11.26 0.19
CA THR A 37 26.00 -12.58 -0.44
C THR A 37 24.73 -13.33 -0.86
N ALA A 38 23.54 -12.86 -0.51
CA ALA A 38 22.30 -13.50 -0.97
C ALA A 38 21.86 -12.91 -2.31
N GLU A 39 22.09 -13.62 -3.40
CA GLU A 39 21.57 -13.20 -4.72
C GLU A 39 20.05 -13.18 -4.74
N PRO A 40 19.45 -12.14 -5.37
CA PRO A 40 18.00 -12.05 -5.49
C PRO A 40 17.46 -13.21 -6.31
N CYS A 41 16.39 -13.86 -5.85
CA CYS A 41 15.83 -15.04 -6.51
C CYS A 41 15.36 -14.74 -7.96
N SER A 42 15.32 -15.75 -8.83
CA SER A 42 14.70 -15.62 -10.17
C SER A 42 13.22 -15.22 -10.06
N VAL A 43 12.68 -14.54 -11.09
CA VAL A 43 11.27 -14.11 -11.12
C VAL A 43 10.30 -15.28 -10.91
N GLY A 44 10.55 -16.45 -11.57
CA GLY A 44 9.73 -17.63 -11.39
C GLY A 44 9.75 -18.18 -9.96
N VAL A 45 10.94 -18.18 -9.33
CA VAL A 45 11.10 -18.59 -7.94
C VAL A 45 10.41 -17.60 -7.01
N PHE A 46 10.42 -16.29 -7.33
CA PHE A 46 9.72 -15.27 -6.55
C PHE A 46 8.22 -15.56 -6.44
N PHE A 47 7.54 -15.88 -7.54
CA PHE A 47 6.11 -16.18 -7.55
C PHE A 47 5.76 -17.44 -6.75
N LEU A 48 6.60 -18.45 -6.76
CA LEU A 48 6.40 -19.67 -5.97
C LEU A 48 6.67 -19.42 -4.48
N ARG A 49 7.71 -18.64 -4.19
CA ARG A 49 8.16 -18.33 -2.83
C ARG A 49 7.17 -17.45 -2.09
N TYR A 50 6.69 -16.38 -2.73
CA TYR A 50 5.79 -15.38 -2.15
C TYR A 50 4.37 -15.46 -2.72
N ARG A 51 3.82 -16.69 -2.82
CA ARG A 51 2.53 -16.94 -3.48
C ARG A 51 1.37 -16.13 -2.89
N TRP A 52 1.31 -15.96 -1.58
CA TRP A 52 0.25 -15.18 -0.93
C TRP A 52 0.41 -13.69 -1.13
N TYR A 53 1.65 -13.22 -1.09
CA TYR A 53 1.97 -11.85 -1.49
C TYR A 53 1.56 -11.62 -2.95
N CYS A 54 1.95 -12.48 -3.87
CA CYS A 54 1.57 -12.37 -5.29
C CYS A 54 0.05 -12.43 -5.50
N ALA A 55 -0.66 -13.24 -4.73
CA ALA A 55 -2.12 -13.26 -4.77
C ALA A 55 -2.73 -11.92 -4.28
N SER A 56 -2.14 -11.26 -3.27
CA SER A 56 -2.58 -9.95 -2.82
C SER A 56 -2.36 -8.85 -3.87
N LEU A 57 -1.36 -9.00 -4.76
CA LEU A 57 -1.15 -8.06 -5.88
C LEU A 57 -2.36 -8.00 -6.82
N VAL A 58 -3.07 -9.12 -7.01
CA VAL A 58 -4.32 -9.14 -7.79
C VAL A 58 -5.40 -8.30 -7.10
N GLY A 59 -5.47 -8.35 -5.78
CA GLY A 59 -6.38 -7.49 -5.01
C GLY A 59 -6.06 -6.01 -5.19
N VAL A 60 -4.77 -5.63 -5.09
CA VAL A 60 -4.31 -4.25 -5.34
C VAL A 60 -4.63 -3.80 -6.77
N LEU A 61 -4.41 -4.66 -7.77
CA LEU A 61 -4.74 -4.40 -9.16
C LEU A 61 -6.24 -4.09 -9.33
N LEU A 62 -7.11 -4.89 -8.75
CA LEU A 62 -8.56 -4.70 -8.86
C LEU A 62 -9.02 -3.41 -8.16
N LEU A 63 -8.47 -3.09 -6.99
CA LEU A 63 -8.78 -1.82 -6.31
C LEU A 63 -8.28 -0.62 -7.10
N ALA A 64 -7.09 -0.69 -7.70
CA ALA A 64 -6.56 0.35 -8.58
C ALA A 64 -7.40 0.50 -9.86
N MET A 65 -7.88 -0.61 -10.42
CA MET A 65 -8.78 -0.62 -11.57
C MET A 65 -10.09 0.13 -11.26
N PHE A 66 -10.72 -0.17 -10.12
CA PHE A 66 -11.90 0.55 -9.65
C PHE A 66 -11.60 2.05 -9.45
N HIS A 67 -10.49 2.37 -8.77
CA HIS A 67 -10.10 3.75 -8.49
C HIS A 67 -9.94 4.56 -9.78
N ALA A 68 -9.14 4.07 -10.73
CA ALA A 68 -8.92 4.74 -12.00
C ALA A 68 -10.22 4.90 -12.82
N MET A 69 -11.05 3.86 -12.82
CA MET A 69 -12.33 3.88 -13.53
C MET A 69 -13.29 4.95 -12.97
N THR A 70 -13.34 5.14 -11.65
CA THR A 70 -14.22 6.13 -11.04
C THR A 70 -13.69 7.55 -11.12
N GLU A 71 -12.38 7.76 -10.90
CA GLU A 71 -11.79 9.10 -10.90
C GLU A 71 -11.65 9.68 -12.30
N ASN A 72 -11.26 8.89 -13.30
CA ASN A 72 -11.07 9.38 -14.67
C ASN A 72 -12.40 9.57 -15.43
N TYR A 73 -13.45 8.84 -15.05
CA TYR A 73 -14.79 9.02 -15.62
C TYR A 73 -15.74 9.81 -14.71
N LEU A 74 -15.19 10.52 -13.72
CA LEU A 74 -15.95 11.34 -12.79
C LEU A 74 -16.79 12.41 -13.49
N ILE A 75 -16.30 12.96 -14.63
CA ILE A 75 -17.05 13.90 -15.44
C ILE A 75 -18.35 13.29 -15.97
N ALA A 76 -18.34 12.04 -16.42
CA ALA A 76 -19.53 11.34 -16.89
C ALA A 76 -20.49 11.02 -15.73
N ILE A 77 -19.95 10.64 -14.57
CA ILE A 77 -20.73 10.36 -13.36
C ILE A 77 -21.44 11.63 -12.87
N LEU A 78 -20.74 12.76 -12.81
CA LEU A 78 -21.30 14.05 -12.44
C LEU A 78 -22.28 14.57 -13.49
N GLY A 79 -21.96 14.39 -14.79
CA GLY A 79 -22.84 14.80 -15.90
C GLY A 79 -24.25 14.17 -15.84
N ARG A 80 -24.34 12.90 -15.37
CA ARG A 80 -25.62 12.23 -15.09
C ARG A 80 -26.48 12.98 -14.06
N LEU A 81 -25.84 13.72 -13.15
CA LEU A 81 -26.47 14.49 -12.07
C LEU A 81 -26.60 15.98 -12.42
N GLY A 82 -26.33 16.38 -13.67
CA GLY A 82 -26.31 17.75 -14.11
C GLY A 82 -25.07 18.56 -13.75
N GLY A 83 -23.99 17.87 -13.37
CA GLY A 83 -22.68 18.48 -13.08
C GLY A 83 -21.86 18.74 -14.34
N ASP A 84 -20.90 19.64 -14.23
CA ASP A 84 -19.98 20.06 -15.27
C ASP A 84 -18.52 19.92 -14.83
N SER A 85 -17.56 20.39 -15.64
CA SER A 85 -16.12 20.34 -15.35
C SER A 85 -15.74 21.06 -14.06
N ARG A 86 -16.47 22.10 -13.65
CA ARG A 86 -16.25 22.82 -12.39
C ARG A 86 -16.51 21.90 -11.19
N HIS A 87 -17.58 21.11 -11.26
CA HIS A 87 -17.94 20.14 -10.22
C HIS A 87 -16.88 19.01 -10.11
N VAL A 88 -16.28 18.60 -11.25
CA VAL A 88 -15.14 17.68 -11.24
C VAL A 88 -13.94 18.30 -10.49
N GLY A 89 -13.59 19.55 -10.82
CA GLY A 89 -12.50 20.26 -10.13
C GLY A 89 -12.71 20.35 -8.61
N ILE A 90 -13.92 20.69 -8.17
CA ILE A 90 -14.29 20.74 -6.76
C ILE A 90 -14.18 19.32 -6.11
N SER A 91 -14.68 18.28 -6.77
CA SER A 91 -14.60 16.90 -6.28
C SER A 91 -13.17 16.45 -6.07
N LEU A 92 -12.30 16.67 -7.06
CA LEU A 92 -10.88 16.32 -6.97
C LEU A 92 -10.15 17.14 -5.92
N PHE A 93 -10.48 18.43 -5.78
CA PHE A 93 -9.94 19.29 -4.73
C PHE A 93 -10.29 18.76 -3.34
N VAL A 94 -11.58 18.42 -3.11
CA VAL A 94 -12.04 17.83 -1.84
C VAL A 94 -11.30 16.53 -1.55
N ALA A 95 -11.14 15.64 -2.53
CA ALA A 95 -10.41 14.39 -2.39
C ALA A 95 -8.96 14.63 -1.97
N THR A 96 -8.23 15.49 -2.70
CA THR A 96 -6.81 15.78 -2.46
C THR A 96 -6.56 16.43 -1.11
N VAL A 97 -7.40 17.42 -0.73
CA VAL A 97 -7.29 18.07 0.59
C VAL A 97 -7.56 17.08 1.71
N ALA A 98 -8.51 16.16 1.49
CA ALA A 98 -8.84 15.13 2.46
C ALA A 98 -7.71 14.09 2.64
N GLU A 99 -6.96 13.75 1.58
CA GLU A 99 -5.82 12.83 1.63
C GLU A 99 -4.61 13.38 2.38
N ALA A 100 -4.32 14.67 2.23
CA ALA A 100 -3.09 15.29 2.71
C ALA A 100 -2.80 15.03 4.21
N PRO A 101 -3.75 15.18 5.16
CA PRO A 101 -3.51 14.90 6.56
C PRO A 101 -3.14 13.43 6.82
N VAL A 102 -3.80 12.49 6.12
CA VAL A 102 -3.53 11.06 6.30
C VAL A 102 -2.12 10.71 5.85
N LEU A 103 -1.70 11.20 4.68
CA LEU A 103 -0.35 10.96 4.16
C LEU A 103 0.71 11.55 5.09
N PHE A 104 0.44 12.74 5.65
CA PHE A 104 1.36 13.38 6.60
C PHE A 104 1.50 12.62 7.92
N PHE A 105 0.40 12.11 8.47
CA PHE A 105 0.39 11.40 9.75
C PHE A 105 0.44 9.87 9.59
N PHE A 106 0.62 9.33 8.39
CA PHE A 106 0.57 7.89 8.12
C PHE A 106 1.56 7.09 8.98
N SER A 107 2.79 7.57 9.13
CA SER A 107 3.80 6.91 9.96
C SER A 107 3.37 6.74 11.41
N GLN A 108 2.64 7.72 11.97
CA GLN A 108 2.12 7.67 13.34
C GLN A 108 0.95 6.68 13.47
N VAL A 109 0.09 6.57 12.47
CA VAL A 109 -0.99 5.59 12.44
C VAL A 109 -0.40 4.17 12.38
N ARG A 110 0.61 3.96 11.56
CA ARG A 110 1.30 2.69 11.38
C ARG A 110 1.96 2.18 12.66
N THR A 111 2.43 3.04 13.57
CA THR A 111 2.98 2.61 14.86
C THR A 111 1.95 1.93 15.76
N LYS A 112 0.65 2.16 15.52
CA LYS A 112 -0.45 1.63 16.35
C LYS A 112 -1.20 0.47 15.68
N ILE A 113 -1.18 0.41 14.35
CA ILE A 113 -1.96 -0.56 13.56
C ILE A 113 -1.02 -1.21 12.55
N SER A 114 -1.02 -2.55 12.49
CA SER A 114 -0.18 -3.31 11.56
C SER A 114 -0.61 -3.15 10.11
N ASP A 115 0.35 -3.26 9.19
CA ASP A 115 0.17 -3.01 7.76
C ASP A 115 -0.93 -3.88 7.13
N HIS A 116 -1.09 -5.13 7.58
CA HIS A 116 -2.15 -6.02 7.09
C HIS A 116 -3.56 -5.54 7.47
N TRP A 117 -3.77 -4.97 8.67
CA TRP A 117 -5.05 -4.39 9.06
C TRP A 117 -5.35 -3.10 8.31
N LEU A 118 -4.34 -2.25 8.10
CA LEU A 118 -4.49 -1.02 7.32
C LEU A 118 -4.87 -1.33 5.86
N LEU A 119 -4.25 -2.37 5.26
CA LEU A 119 -4.57 -2.78 3.89
C LEU A 119 -6.01 -3.33 3.77
N ARG A 120 -6.46 -4.11 4.75
CA ARG A 120 -7.86 -4.59 4.83
C ARG A 120 -8.84 -3.45 5.00
N TYR A 121 -8.52 -2.50 5.87
CA TYR A 121 -9.35 -1.33 6.11
C TYR A 121 -9.47 -0.47 4.85
N ALA A 122 -8.37 -0.22 4.15
CA ALA A 122 -8.38 0.48 2.88
C ALA A 122 -9.24 -0.25 1.83
N ALA A 123 -9.08 -1.56 1.69
CA ALA A 123 -9.88 -2.37 0.76
C ALA A 123 -11.39 -2.30 1.07
N PHE A 124 -11.77 -2.43 2.33
CA PHE A 124 -13.17 -2.28 2.74
C PHE A 124 -13.70 -0.87 2.45
N SER A 125 -12.89 0.16 2.66
CA SER A 125 -13.27 1.56 2.35
C SER A 125 -13.47 1.79 0.86
N PHE A 126 -12.71 1.12 -0.01
CA PHE A 126 -12.94 1.14 -1.46
C PHE A 126 -14.29 0.50 -1.82
N LEU A 127 -14.63 -0.63 -1.20
CA LEU A 127 -15.95 -1.25 -1.40
C LEU A 127 -17.07 -0.33 -0.93
N LEU A 128 -16.93 0.28 0.24
CA LEU A 128 -17.90 1.25 0.75
C LEU A 128 -18.05 2.44 -0.21
N LYS A 129 -16.92 3.01 -0.68
CA LYS A 129 -16.92 4.11 -1.65
C LYS A 129 -17.66 3.70 -2.93
N SER A 130 -17.45 2.49 -3.46
CA SER A 130 -18.11 2.00 -4.66
C SER A 130 -19.63 1.89 -4.50
N VAL A 131 -20.09 1.39 -3.35
CA VAL A 131 -21.52 1.30 -3.03
C VAL A 131 -22.13 2.70 -2.87
N CYS A 132 -21.42 3.63 -2.23
CA CYS A 132 -21.89 5.01 -2.10
C CYS A 132 -22.07 5.70 -3.46
N PHE A 133 -21.21 5.45 -4.45
CA PHE A 133 -21.39 5.96 -5.82
C PHE A 133 -22.70 5.49 -6.45
N TYR A 134 -23.13 4.27 -6.17
CA TYR A 134 -24.41 3.75 -6.69
C TYR A 134 -25.63 4.51 -6.15
N PHE A 135 -25.59 4.88 -4.88
CA PHE A 135 -26.69 5.62 -4.22
C PHE A 135 -26.60 7.13 -4.40
N ALA A 136 -25.58 7.64 -5.10
CA ALA A 136 -25.41 9.06 -5.32
C ALA A 136 -26.55 9.61 -6.20
N SER A 137 -27.36 10.50 -5.63
CA SER A 137 -28.52 11.13 -6.29
C SER A 137 -28.36 12.65 -6.50
N SER A 138 -27.23 13.22 -6.04
CA SER A 138 -26.92 14.64 -6.20
C SER A 138 -25.41 14.87 -6.28
N ILE A 139 -25.00 16.02 -6.82
CA ILE A 139 -23.61 16.45 -6.88
C ILE A 139 -22.99 16.53 -5.47
N THR A 140 -23.77 17.01 -4.49
CA THR A 140 -23.31 17.09 -3.10
C THR A 140 -22.97 15.70 -2.52
N HIS A 141 -23.74 14.66 -2.89
CA HIS A 141 -23.38 13.29 -2.49
C HIS A 141 -22.03 12.88 -3.05
N ILE A 142 -21.69 13.25 -4.28
CA ILE A 142 -20.37 12.96 -4.87
C ILE A 142 -19.26 13.65 -4.05
N TYR A 143 -19.43 14.91 -3.64
CA TYR A 143 -18.45 15.59 -2.78
C TYR A 143 -18.24 14.88 -1.44
N LEU A 144 -19.33 14.40 -0.81
CA LEU A 144 -19.25 13.64 0.44
C LEU A 144 -18.56 12.28 0.23
N ILE A 145 -18.84 11.62 -0.89
CA ILE A 145 -18.19 10.34 -1.25
C ILE A 145 -16.69 10.55 -1.47
N GLN A 146 -16.26 11.68 -2.00
CA GLN A 146 -14.83 11.97 -2.15
C GLN A 146 -14.10 12.10 -0.81
N LEU A 147 -14.78 12.43 0.30
CA LEU A 147 -14.16 12.36 1.64
C LEU A 147 -13.75 10.94 2.03
N LEU A 148 -14.39 9.90 1.47
CA LEU A 148 -13.95 8.51 1.69
C LEU A 148 -12.57 8.21 1.10
N GLN A 149 -12.02 9.13 0.30
CA GLN A 149 -10.63 9.07 -0.16
C GLN A 149 -9.64 9.02 1.01
N ILE A 150 -9.98 9.67 2.13
CA ILE A 150 -9.22 9.63 3.40
C ILE A 150 -8.96 8.19 3.84
N THR A 151 -9.97 7.34 3.76
CA THR A 151 -9.94 5.97 4.29
C THR A 151 -9.61 4.92 3.24
N SER A 152 -9.73 5.25 1.97
CA SER A 152 -9.46 4.33 0.85
C SER A 152 -8.06 4.54 0.26
N TYR A 153 -7.90 5.47 -0.64
CA TYR A 153 -6.66 5.68 -1.39
C TYR A 153 -5.53 6.21 -0.53
N ALA A 154 -5.81 7.14 0.40
CA ALA A 154 -4.79 7.73 1.25
C ALA A 154 -4.12 6.70 2.18
N PHE A 155 -4.82 5.61 2.54
CA PHE A 155 -4.22 4.47 3.25
C PHE A 155 -3.61 3.46 2.28
N LEU A 156 -4.27 3.14 1.16
CA LEU A 156 -3.77 2.14 0.22
C LEU A 156 -2.39 2.53 -0.34
N SER A 157 -2.22 3.78 -0.75
CA SER A 157 -1.01 4.27 -1.42
C SER A 157 0.27 4.01 -0.61
N PRO A 158 0.40 4.43 0.67
CA PRO A 158 1.60 4.14 1.45
C PRO A 158 1.64 2.71 2.00
N VAL A 159 0.50 2.14 2.46
CA VAL A 159 0.52 0.83 3.14
C VAL A 159 0.98 -0.30 2.22
N GLN A 160 0.69 -0.24 0.93
CA GLN A 160 1.10 -1.27 -0.02
C GLN A 160 2.64 -1.41 -0.09
N VAL A 161 3.39 -0.29 0.02
CA VAL A 161 4.85 -0.28 0.02
C VAL A 161 5.39 -0.93 1.30
N TYR A 162 4.83 -0.56 2.46
CA TYR A 162 5.24 -1.16 3.74
C TYR A 162 4.87 -2.63 3.84
N TYR A 163 3.70 -3.01 3.33
CA TYR A 163 3.27 -4.40 3.26
C TYR A 163 4.21 -5.24 2.38
N ALA A 164 4.67 -4.71 1.24
CA ALA A 164 5.68 -5.38 0.41
C ALA A 164 6.97 -5.64 1.22
N ASN A 165 7.44 -4.62 1.96
CA ASN A 165 8.65 -4.73 2.78
C ASN A 165 8.51 -5.72 3.94
N GLU A 166 7.29 -5.90 4.48
CA GLU A 166 7.02 -6.87 5.54
C GLU A 166 6.99 -8.32 5.02
N LYS A 167 6.45 -8.52 3.79
CA LYS A 167 6.20 -9.85 3.23
C LYS A 167 7.34 -10.44 2.41
N VAL A 168 8.27 -9.60 1.97
CA VAL A 168 9.36 -10.01 1.07
C VAL A 168 10.69 -9.83 1.79
N SER A 169 11.62 -10.78 1.60
CA SER A 169 12.97 -10.69 2.20
C SER A 169 13.71 -9.45 1.71
N GLN A 170 14.69 -8.98 2.49
CA GLN A 170 15.49 -7.79 2.15
C GLN A 170 16.17 -7.92 0.77
N THR A 171 16.63 -9.13 0.43
CA THR A 171 17.27 -9.42 -0.87
C THR A 171 16.33 -9.29 -2.06
N ASP A 172 15.05 -9.57 -1.88
CA ASP A 172 14.02 -9.51 -2.91
C ASP A 172 13.12 -8.26 -2.82
N MET A 173 13.37 -7.37 -1.85
CA MET A 173 12.52 -6.19 -1.54
C MET A 173 12.27 -5.31 -2.77
N VAL A 174 13.32 -5.03 -3.57
CA VAL A 174 13.20 -4.21 -4.79
C VAL A 174 12.22 -4.85 -5.78
N LYS A 175 12.25 -6.19 -5.93
CA LYS A 175 11.29 -6.91 -6.78
C LYS A 175 9.88 -6.84 -6.21
N GLY A 176 9.73 -7.01 -4.89
CA GLY A 176 8.44 -6.88 -4.23
C GLY A 176 7.81 -5.52 -4.50
N GLN A 177 8.55 -4.43 -4.28
CA GLN A 177 8.08 -3.07 -4.56
C GLN A 177 7.79 -2.83 -6.04
N ALA A 178 8.63 -3.36 -6.94
CA ALA A 178 8.38 -3.27 -8.38
C ALA A 178 7.08 -3.97 -8.79
N PHE A 179 6.82 -5.18 -8.29
CA PHE A 179 5.60 -5.92 -8.61
C PHE A 179 4.35 -5.26 -8.06
N ILE A 180 4.37 -4.70 -6.84
CA ILE A 180 3.18 -4.02 -6.30
C ILE A 180 2.87 -2.73 -7.06
N THR A 181 3.92 -1.96 -7.42
CA THR A 181 3.78 -0.76 -8.24
C THR A 181 3.28 -1.11 -9.66
N ALA A 182 3.83 -2.15 -10.27
CA ALA A 182 3.38 -2.64 -11.57
C ALA A 182 1.91 -3.10 -11.55
N SER A 183 1.50 -3.82 -10.50
CA SER A 183 0.11 -4.26 -10.31
C SER A 183 -0.84 -3.08 -10.18
N TYR A 184 -0.48 -2.06 -9.40
CA TYR A 184 -1.26 -0.84 -9.28
C TYR A 184 -1.39 -0.11 -10.64
N THR A 185 -0.28 0.10 -11.33
CA THR A 185 -0.24 0.80 -12.64
C THR A 185 -1.04 0.03 -13.71
N LEU A 186 -0.88 -1.30 -13.74
CA LEU A 186 -1.64 -2.16 -14.66
C LEU A 186 -3.14 -2.10 -14.34
N GLY A 187 -3.51 -2.12 -13.06
CA GLY A 187 -4.89 -1.92 -12.63
C GLY A 187 -5.47 -0.60 -13.11
N CYS A 188 -4.73 0.51 -12.96
CA CYS A 188 -5.16 1.81 -13.50
C CYS A 188 -5.34 1.79 -15.02
N ALA A 189 -4.41 1.20 -15.76
CA ALA A 189 -4.51 1.09 -17.22
C ALA A 189 -5.73 0.26 -17.64
N MET A 190 -5.97 -0.88 -17.01
CA MET A 190 -7.15 -1.72 -17.24
C MET A 190 -8.44 -0.99 -16.85
N GLY A 191 -8.44 -0.24 -15.75
CA GLY A 191 -9.60 0.55 -15.31
C GLY A 191 -9.98 1.64 -16.31
N ASN A 192 -8.98 2.35 -16.84
CA ASN A 192 -9.19 3.36 -17.87
C ASN A 192 -9.76 2.75 -19.17
N PHE A 193 -9.16 1.65 -19.61
CA PHE A 193 -9.62 0.98 -20.83
C PHE A 193 -11.05 0.44 -20.68
N THR A 194 -11.32 -0.33 -19.62
CA THR A 194 -12.64 -0.92 -19.39
C THR A 194 -13.68 0.14 -19.08
N GLY A 195 -13.33 1.20 -18.34
CA GLY A 195 -14.20 2.33 -18.05
C GLY A 195 -14.65 3.04 -19.34
N GLY A 196 -13.72 3.24 -20.29
CA GLY A 196 -14.05 3.82 -21.59
C GLY A 196 -15.02 2.95 -22.40
N GLN A 197 -14.75 1.65 -22.49
CA GLN A 197 -15.64 0.72 -23.20
C GLN A 197 -17.03 0.65 -22.54
N LEU A 198 -17.08 0.57 -21.20
CA LEU A 198 -18.36 0.56 -20.50
C LEU A 198 -19.16 1.85 -20.69
N LEU A 199 -18.47 3.00 -20.70
CA LEU A 199 -19.12 4.28 -20.94
C LEU A 199 -19.72 4.36 -22.34
N GLU A 200 -18.95 3.95 -23.34
CA GLU A 200 -19.33 4.02 -24.75
C GLU A 200 -20.51 3.11 -25.09
N PHE A 201 -20.47 1.85 -24.64
CA PHE A 201 -21.46 0.85 -25.04
C PHE A 201 -22.66 0.74 -24.08
N PHE A 202 -22.48 1.02 -22.79
CA PHE A 202 -23.48 0.74 -21.75
C PHE A 202 -23.80 1.96 -20.86
N GLY A 203 -23.04 3.04 -21.01
CA GLY A 203 -23.25 4.28 -20.26
C GLY A 203 -22.75 4.25 -18.81
N VAL A 204 -23.00 5.34 -18.11
CA VAL A 204 -22.45 5.61 -16.75
C VAL A 204 -22.88 4.57 -15.71
N SER A 205 -24.12 4.06 -15.80
CA SER A 205 -24.62 3.07 -14.85
C SER A 205 -23.80 1.78 -14.87
N ALA A 206 -23.30 1.38 -16.04
CA ALA A 206 -22.45 0.21 -16.18
C ALA A 206 -21.06 0.40 -15.50
N ILE A 207 -20.51 1.61 -15.58
CA ILE A 207 -19.26 1.94 -14.87
C ILE A 207 -19.44 1.74 -13.36
N ILE A 208 -20.53 2.26 -12.80
CA ILE A 208 -20.79 2.17 -11.36
C ILE A 208 -21.00 0.72 -10.92
N LEU A 209 -21.83 -0.04 -11.65
CA LEU A 209 -22.10 -1.45 -11.33
C LEU A 209 -20.84 -2.32 -11.46
N ALA A 210 -20.10 -2.17 -12.56
CA ALA A 210 -18.84 -2.87 -12.75
C ALA A 210 -17.83 -2.47 -11.66
N GLY A 211 -17.80 -1.20 -11.26
CA GLY A 211 -16.97 -0.68 -10.17
C GLY A 211 -17.25 -1.39 -8.84
N ILE A 212 -18.52 -1.63 -8.49
CA ILE A 212 -18.91 -2.37 -7.28
C ILE A 212 -18.38 -3.80 -7.35
N LEU A 213 -18.57 -4.49 -8.48
CA LEU A 213 -18.13 -5.88 -8.65
C LEU A 213 -16.60 -5.98 -8.54
N ILE A 214 -15.88 -5.09 -9.21
CA ILE A 214 -14.40 -5.04 -9.19
C ILE A 214 -13.90 -4.72 -7.78
N ALA A 215 -14.47 -3.73 -7.11
CA ALA A 215 -14.09 -3.38 -5.74
C ALA A 215 -14.40 -4.51 -4.75
N ALA A 216 -15.54 -5.20 -4.90
CA ALA A 216 -15.91 -6.36 -4.08
C ALA A 216 -14.93 -7.52 -4.29
N MET A 217 -14.59 -7.85 -5.53
CA MET A 217 -13.61 -8.89 -5.86
C MET A 217 -12.22 -8.51 -5.30
N GLY A 218 -11.76 -7.27 -5.49
CA GLY A 218 -10.48 -6.79 -4.97
C GLY A 218 -10.43 -6.87 -3.43
N THR A 219 -11.49 -6.42 -2.77
CA THR A 219 -11.62 -6.51 -1.31
C THR A 219 -11.60 -7.96 -0.83
N LEU A 220 -12.35 -8.85 -1.48
CA LEU A 220 -12.37 -10.27 -1.13
C LEU A 220 -10.98 -10.90 -1.27
N VAL A 221 -10.27 -10.63 -2.35
CA VAL A 221 -8.90 -11.14 -2.55
C VAL A 221 -7.97 -10.63 -1.44
N ILE A 222 -8.01 -9.35 -1.10
CA ILE A 222 -7.21 -8.77 -0.01
C ILE A 222 -7.54 -9.44 1.33
N LEU A 223 -8.83 -9.62 1.65
CA LEU A 223 -9.24 -10.25 2.91
C LEU A 223 -8.77 -11.70 3.02
N LEU A 224 -8.75 -12.45 1.92
CA LEU A 224 -8.37 -13.86 1.90
C LEU A 224 -6.85 -14.09 1.88
N THR A 225 -6.06 -13.14 1.36
CA THR A 225 -4.63 -13.34 1.10
C THR A 225 -3.72 -12.65 2.10
N VAL A 226 -4.10 -11.46 2.58
CA VAL A 226 -3.22 -10.58 3.37
C VAL A 226 -2.86 -11.16 4.74
N GLU A 227 -3.69 -12.01 5.33
CA GLU A 227 -3.40 -12.64 6.63
C GLU A 227 -2.52 -13.89 6.52
N ARG A 228 -2.47 -14.52 5.35
CA ARG A 228 -1.73 -15.76 5.16
C ARG A 228 -0.23 -15.46 5.13
N ARG A 229 0.52 -16.20 5.96
CA ARG A 229 1.98 -16.17 5.94
C ARG A 229 2.48 -17.07 4.81
N ASP A 230 3.41 -16.57 4.03
CA ASP A 230 4.16 -17.43 3.12
C ASP A 230 5.04 -18.37 3.96
N THR A 231 5.02 -19.65 3.65
CA THR A 231 5.72 -20.75 4.38
C THR A 231 7.22 -20.46 4.56
N TYR A 232 7.76 -19.61 3.74
CA TYR A 232 9.15 -19.20 3.71
C TYR A 232 9.61 -18.37 4.92
N LEU A 233 8.68 -17.61 5.53
CA LEU A 233 8.97 -16.80 6.74
C LEU A 233 8.95 -17.66 8.02
N ILE A 234 8.55 -18.93 7.91
CA ILE A 234 8.54 -19.89 9.04
C ILE A 234 9.91 -20.54 9.20
N ASP A 235 10.65 -20.72 8.10
CA ASP A 235 11.94 -21.43 8.08
C ASP A 235 13.15 -20.52 8.30
N ASN A 236 12.99 -19.19 8.27
CA ASN A 236 14.02 -18.19 8.57
C ASN A 236 13.41 -17.03 9.39
N PRO A 237 13.40 -17.15 10.74
CA PRO A 237 12.94 -16.09 11.64
C PRO A 237 13.84 -14.85 11.65
#